data_a5d00e68d29b36e6c69cf09c4a3f1b05
#
_entry.id   a5d00e68d29b36e6c69cf09c4a3f1b05
#
_cell.length_a   1.000
_cell.length_b   1.000
_cell.length_c   1.000
_cell.angle_alpha   90.00
_cell.angle_beta   90.00
_cell.angle_gamma   90.00
#
_symmetry.space_group_name_H-M   'P 1'
#
loop_
_entity.id
_entity.type
_entity.pdbx_description
1 polymer ?
#
loop_
_entity_poly.entity_id
_entity_poly.type
_entity_poly.pdbx_seq_one_letter_code
_entity_poly.pdbx_strand_id
1 'polypeptide(L)'
;MRSASRLGTAQDVAIGAASAASAAFGVQTYQVRVVATSACRVRIGDGTPIALTTDSYLPADCPEYFTCTPGQRIAVIQESAGGKLSVTEVE
;
A
#
# COMPACT_ATOMS: atom_id res chain seq x y z
N MET A 1 23.08 3.17 -1.62
CA MET A 1 21.75 3.45 -1.17
C MET A 1 21.58 4.94 -1.02
N ARG A 2 20.47 5.42 -1.40
CA ARG A 2 20.28 6.82 -1.19
C ARG A 2 19.99 7.06 0.27
N SER A 3 20.69 7.99 0.77
CA SER A 3 20.62 8.29 2.19
C SER A 3 19.27 8.88 2.57
N ALA A 4 18.54 9.41 1.62
CA ALA A 4 17.30 10.08 1.92
C ALA A 4 16.32 9.89 0.78
N SER A 5 15.15 9.43 1.13
CA SER A 5 13.99 9.45 0.26
C SER A 5 13.08 10.54 0.76
N ARG A 6 12.52 11.30 -0.17
CA ARG A 6 11.60 12.35 0.20
C ARG A 6 10.22 11.75 0.37
N LEU A 7 9.64 11.99 1.53
CA LEU A 7 8.27 11.55 1.80
C LEU A 7 7.32 12.54 1.15
N GLY A 8 6.48 12.04 0.29
CA GLY A 8 5.46 12.84 -0.36
C GLY A 8 4.11 12.66 0.30
N THR A 9 3.08 12.49 -0.50
CA THR A 9 1.71 12.36 -0.01
C THR A 9 1.55 11.05 0.77
N ALA A 10 0.95 11.14 1.95
CA ALA A 10 0.63 9.98 2.77
C ALA A 10 -0.87 9.80 2.85
N GLN A 11 -1.32 8.55 2.89
CA GLN A 11 -2.73 8.23 3.05
C GLN A 11 -2.89 6.94 3.83
N ASP A 12 -4.05 6.79 4.48
CA ASP A 12 -4.40 5.57 5.20
C ASP A 12 -5.49 4.84 4.44
N VAL A 13 -5.37 3.52 4.35
CA VAL A 13 -6.38 2.66 3.76
C VAL A 13 -6.88 1.73 4.86
N ALA A 14 -8.18 1.66 5.05
CA ALA A 14 -8.76 0.77 6.05
C ALA A 14 -8.56 -0.69 5.62
N ILE A 15 -8.02 -1.51 6.51
CA ILE A 15 -7.86 -2.94 6.29
C ILE A 15 -9.10 -3.61 6.87
N GLY A 16 -9.79 -4.38 6.04
CA GLY A 16 -11.01 -5.06 6.46
C GLY A 16 -11.20 -6.38 5.73
N ALA A 17 -12.34 -7.01 5.97
CA ALA A 17 -12.67 -8.30 5.35
C ALA A 17 -12.91 -8.19 3.84
N ALA A 18 -13.19 -7.00 3.36
CA ALA A 18 -13.32 -6.74 1.92
C ALA A 18 -12.14 -5.92 1.44
N SER A 19 -11.75 -6.11 0.19
CA SER A 19 -10.67 -5.34 -0.40
C SER A 19 -11.01 -3.85 -0.42
N ALA A 20 -10.02 -3.02 -0.07
CA ALA A 20 -10.12 -1.57 -0.18
C ALA A 20 -8.90 -1.07 -0.92
N ALA A 21 -9.07 0.00 -1.70
CA ALA A 21 -7.97 0.55 -2.49
C ALA A 21 -7.67 1.97 -2.06
N SER A 22 -6.40 2.35 -2.20
CA SER A 22 -5.96 3.72 -1.96
C SER A 22 -6.45 4.66 -3.06
N ALA A 23 -6.25 5.97 -2.87
CA ALA A 23 -6.34 6.92 -3.97
C ALA A 23 -5.17 6.68 -4.94
N ALA A 24 -5.31 7.18 -6.17
CA ALA A 24 -4.27 7.02 -7.18
C ALA A 24 -2.99 7.73 -6.74
N PHE A 25 -1.86 7.13 -7.06
CA PHE A 25 -0.55 7.73 -6.78
C PHE A 25 -0.32 8.91 -7.72
N GLY A 26 0.55 9.83 -7.28
CA GLY A 26 0.86 11.03 -8.03
C GLY A 26 1.56 10.75 -9.35
N VAL A 27 1.61 11.79 -10.19
CA VAL A 27 2.11 11.66 -11.57
C VAL A 27 3.61 11.41 -11.66
N GLN A 28 4.33 11.52 -10.54
CA GLN A 28 5.76 11.27 -10.50
C GLN A 28 6.13 10.23 -9.45
N THR A 29 5.15 9.43 -9.02
CA THR A 29 5.36 8.45 -7.97
C THR A 29 5.68 7.08 -8.57
N TYR A 30 6.89 6.62 -8.30
CA TYR A 30 7.38 5.32 -8.78
C TYR A 30 7.69 4.36 -7.63
N GLN A 31 7.55 4.81 -6.39
CA GLN A 31 7.82 3.99 -5.21
C GLN A 31 6.94 4.47 -4.07
N VAL A 32 6.44 3.52 -3.29
CA VAL A 32 5.66 3.82 -2.09
C VAL A 32 6.23 3.04 -0.92
N ARG A 33 6.16 3.65 0.26
CA ARG A 33 6.47 3.00 1.52
C ARG A 33 5.16 2.66 2.19
N VAL A 34 5.00 1.40 2.58
CA VAL A 34 3.78 0.94 3.21
C VAL A 34 4.09 0.29 4.55
N VAL A 35 3.21 0.50 5.52
CA VAL A 35 3.27 -0.19 6.80
C VAL A 35 1.84 -0.40 7.29
N ALA A 36 1.56 -1.58 7.80
CA ALA A 36 0.23 -1.95 8.27
C ALA A 36 0.22 -2.08 9.77
N THR A 37 -0.92 -1.76 10.39
CA THR A 37 -1.10 -2.00 11.83
C THR A 37 -1.54 -3.43 12.11
N SER A 38 -2.01 -4.14 11.09
CA SER A 38 -2.38 -5.56 11.18
C SER A 38 -1.92 -6.27 9.92
N ALA A 39 -1.62 -7.56 10.03
CA ALA A 39 -1.19 -8.34 8.89
C ALA A 39 -2.26 -8.32 7.79
N CYS A 40 -1.83 -8.21 6.55
CA CYS A 40 -2.73 -8.06 5.42
C CYS A 40 -2.10 -8.59 4.14
N ARG A 41 -2.89 -8.59 3.07
CA ARG A 41 -2.43 -8.92 1.72
C ARG A 41 -2.63 -7.70 0.85
N VAL A 42 -1.69 -7.42 -0.04
CA VAL A 42 -1.69 -6.20 -0.84
C VAL A 42 -1.45 -6.50 -2.31
N ARG A 43 -1.99 -5.63 -3.15
CA ARG A 43 -1.79 -5.68 -4.60
C ARG A 43 -1.74 -4.27 -5.14
N ILE A 44 -0.79 -4.00 -6.04
CA ILE A 44 -0.71 -2.72 -6.73
C ILE A 44 -1.12 -2.94 -8.18
N GLY A 45 -1.95 -2.06 -8.72
CA GLY A 45 -2.39 -2.19 -10.09
C GLY A 45 -3.06 -0.93 -10.61
N ASP A 46 -3.43 -0.99 -11.88
CA ASP A 46 -4.11 0.11 -12.54
C ASP A 46 -5.60 0.08 -12.24
N GLY A 47 -6.25 1.24 -12.39
CA GLY A 47 -7.67 1.35 -12.13
C GLY A 47 -7.97 1.14 -10.65
N THR A 48 -8.87 0.22 -10.35
CA THR A 48 -9.19 -0.14 -8.97
C THR A 48 -8.82 -1.60 -8.74
N PRO A 49 -7.59 -1.89 -8.30
CA PRO A 49 -7.19 -3.26 -8.03
C PRO A 49 -7.99 -3.85 -6.87
N ILE A 50 -8.17 -5.15 -6.87
CA ILE A 50 -8.85 -5.87 -5.82
C ILE A 50 -7.88 -6.86 -5.22
N ALA A 51 -7.57 -6.67 -3.93
CA ALA A 51 -6.67 -7.56 -3.22
C ALA A 51 -7.38 -8.88 -2.89
N LEU A 52 -6.66 -9.96 -3.04
CA LEU A 52 -7.14 -11.31 -2.72
C LEU A 52 -6.35 -11.85 -1.56
N THR A 53 -6.92 -12.84 -0.86
CA THR A 53 -6.24 -13.47 0.27
C THR A 53 -5.00 -14.27 -0.16
N THR A 54 -4.80 -14.42 -1.45
CA THR A 54 -3.61 -15.08 -2.02
C THR A 54 -2.57 -14.09 -2.53
N ASP A 55 -2.81 -12.80 -2.39
CA ASP A 55 -1.83 -11.79 -2.82
C ASP A 55 -0.68 -11.68 -1.83
N SER A 56 0.22 -10.73 -2.07
CA SER A 56 1.45 -10.59 -1.28
C SER A 56 1.15 -10.30 0.18
N TYR A 57 1.78 -11.06 1.07
CA TYR A 57 1.60 -10.91 2.50
C TYR A 57 2.43 -9.75 3.04
N LEU A 58 1.81 -8.90 3.83
CA LEU A 58 2.48 -7.79 4.51
C LEU A 58 2.26 -7.96 6.01
N PRO A 59 3.33 -8.27 6.77
CA PRO A 59 3.21 -8.42 8.22
C PRO A 59 2.89 -7.07 8.87
N ALA A 60 2.31 -7.14 10.08
CA ALA A 60 2.04 -5.95 10.86
C ALA A 60 3.36 -5.27 11.28
N ASP A 61 3.36 -3.94 11.30
CA ASP A 61 4.45 -3.12 11.81
C ASP A 61 5.80 -3.34 11.11
N CYS A 62 5.77 -3.85 9.87
CA CYS A 62 6.96 -4.05 9.06
C CYS A 62 6.87 -3.16 7.82
N PRO A 63 7.61 -2.04 7.78
CA PRO A 63 7.60 -1.19 6.59
C PRO A 63 8.20 -1.90 5.39
N GLU A 64 7.56 -1.72 4.25
CA GLU A 64 8.02 -2.28 2.99
C GLU A 64 7.96 -1.21 1.92
N TYR A 65 8.88 -1.29 0.95
CA TYR A 65 8.89 -0.39 -0.18
C TYR A 65 8.50 -1.14 -1.43
N PHE A 66 7.56 -0.61 -2.17
CA PHE A 66 7.09 -1.22 -3.41
C PHE A 66 7.29 -0.28 -4.58
N THR A 67 7.70 -0.84 -5.71
CA THR A 67 7.74 -0.11 -6.97
C THR A 67 6.34 -0.02 -7.54
N CYS A 68 5.99 1.14 -8.07
CA CYS A 68 4.71 1.36 -8.72
C CYS A 68 4.90 2.27 -9.92
N THR A 69 3.82 2.57 -10.63
CA THR A 69 3.84 3.58 -11.69
C THR A 69 2.82 4.66 -11.36
N PRO A 70 3.00 5.88 -11.90
CA PRO A 70 2.06 6.97 -11.62
C PRO A 70 0.63 6.57 -11.97
N GLY A 71 -0.30 6.96 -11.13
CA GLY A 71 -1.72 6.69 -11.34
C GLY A 71 -2.20 5.34 -10.85
N GLN A 72 -1.29 4.46 -10.43
CA GLN A 72 -1.70 3.18 -9.85
C GLN A 72 -2.25 3.35 -8.45
N ARG A 73 -2.84 2.30 -7.92
CA ARG A 73 -3.38 2.25 -6.56
C ARG A 73 -2.93 0.96 -5.89
N ILE A 74 -2.90 0.99 -4.55
CA ILE A 74 -2.64 -0.22 -3.78
C ILE A 74 -3.95 -0.66 -3.13
N ALA A 75 -4.28 -1.93 -3.29
CA ALA A 75 -5.44 -2.55 -2.65
C ALA A 75 -4.97 -3.41 -1.50
N VAL A 76 -5.79 -3.53 -0.47
CA VAL A 76 -5.46 -4.28 0.74
C VAL A 76 -6.67 -5.04 1.22
N ILE A 77 -6.42 -6.24 1.76
CA ILE A 77 -7.45 -7.05 2.42
C ILE A 77 -6.81 -7.65 3.68
N GLN A 78 -7.61 -7.80 4.73
CA GLN A 78 -7.09 -8.32 5.99
C GLN A 78 -6.65 -9.79 5.86
N GLU A 79 -5.68 -10.17 6.68
CA GLU A 79 -5.32 -11.58 6.84
C GLU A 79 -6.29 -12.26 7.82
N SER A 80 -6.45 -11.67 9.01
CA SER A 80 -7.36 -12.19 10.01
C SER A 80 -8.07 -11.11 10.81
N ALA A 81 -7.51 -9.90 10.85
CA ALA A 81 -8.08 -8.79 11.62
C ALA A 81 -7.90 -7.49 10.85
N GLY A 82 -8.77 -6.55 11.08
CA GLY A 82 -8.72 -5.25 10.45
C GLY A 82 -7.69 -4.33 11.07
N GLY A 83 -7.43 -3.22 10.42
CA GLY A 83 -6.48 -2.21 10.87
C GLY A 83 -6.38 -1.10 9.84
N LYS A 84 -5.20 -0.50 9.75
CA LYS A 84 -4.93 0.56 8.78
C LYS A 84 -3.63 0.28 8.05
N LEU A 85 -3.63 0.58 6.77
CA LEU A 85 -2.43 0.54 5.94
C LEU A 85 -2.00 1.99 5.69
N SER A 86 -0.81 2.34 6.14
CA SER A 86 -0.23 3.65 5.88
C SER A 86 0.56 3.56 4.57
N VAL A 87 0.23 4.40 3.61
CA VAL A 87 0.87 4.42 2.30
C VAL A 87 1.45 5.81 2.10
N THR A 88 2.77 5.88 1.91
CA THR A 88 3.45 7.15 1.70
C THR A 88 4.19 7.10 0.38
N GLU A 89 3.93 8.10 -0.47
CA GLU A 89 4.66 8.23 -1.73
C GLU A 89 6.08 8.65 -1.43
N VAL A 90 7.03 8.07 -2.15
CA VAL A 90 8.46 8.31 -1.94
C VAL A 90 9.05 8.83 -3.24
N GLU A 91 9.81 9.93 -3.13
CA GLU A 91 10.45 10.54 -4.29
C GLU A 91 11.95 10.35 -4.29
#